data_6eeddab0341510f060565d27686088ad
#
_entry.id   6eeddab0341510f060565d27686088ad
#
_cell.length_a   1.000
_cell.length_b   1.000
_cell.length_c   1.000
_cell.angle_alpha   90.00
_cell.angle_beta   90.00
_cell.angle_gamma   90.00
#
_symmetry.space_group_name_H-M   'P 1'
#
loop_
_entity.id
_entity.type
_entity.pdbx_description
1 polymer ?
#
loop_
_entity_poly.entity_id
_entity_poly.type
_entity_poly.pdbx_seq_one_letter_code
_entity_poly.pdbx_strand_id
1 'polypeptide(L)'
;MNYIKQTRIENVVGFCPHNGDYSYEKKGRSYLVLDGVILEKGEAPCALSLRGTHMYVWYASGRFELYRGHVLVKEIGGNTNLLNEQTQYIGTHLLDLATFQTYYNYAFPIDEHPVLSDSIPYMLYVEDDVIIAYDNFRKKEIRRIDNKTEALWSFPFVDLGEDNIYTPGEVDHIVKILGVVNDLLWFSTQFSRLVALDVATGKVVYQFSGNPANQDKVEYTQGAGLGDCFFREADRSIVCISYLGVQVINATTGGLTEGYVFLEADPDGIGRFDYIYAPNLQGDHFTFLAEMKTDRYGIGRVGIFDLKARKLLWTEEIIPFEERKATRNHLVTPQPLYISGDKLYIKDVKDTLHIFQRE
;
A
#
# COMPACT_ATOMS: atom_id res chain seq x y z
N MET A 1 16.29 -13.02 -14.42
CA MET A 1 14.80 -13.00 -14.53
C MET A 1 14.48 -12.16 -15.75
N ASN A 2 13.67 -12.67 -16.66
CA ASN A 2 13.33 -11.96 -17.89
C ASN A 2 11.81 -11.93 -18.06
N TYR A 3 11.25 -10.80 -18.47
CA TYR A 3 9.82 -10.65 -18.76
C TYR A 3 9.64 -10.15 -20.19
N ILE A 4 8.77 -10.79 -20.92
CA ILE A 4 8.40 -10.40 -22.28
C ILE A 4 7.01 -9.82 -22.30
N LYS A 5 6.83 -8.69 -22.99
CA LYS A 5 5.53 -8.06 -23.18
C LYS A 5 4.62 -8.96 -24.02
N GLN A 6 3.49 -9.39 -23.45
CA GLN A 6 2.54 -10.29 -24.11
C GLN A 6 1.37 -9.56 -24.73
N THR A 7 0.76 -8.65 -23.97
CA THR A 7 -0.53 -8.09 -24.34
C THR A 7 -0.65 -6.62 -23.89
N ARG A 8 -1.43 -5.87 -24.65
CA ARG A 8 -1.86 -4.52 -24.34
C ARG A 8 -3.38 -4.47 -24.42
N ILE A 9 -4.02 -3.95 -23.37
CA ILE A 9 -5.47 -3.80 -23.28
C ILE A 9 -5.78 -2.33 -23.06
N GLU A 10 -6.61 -1.75 -23.91
CA GLU A 10 -7.01 -0.33 -23.87
C GLU A 10 -8.35 -0.14 -23.17
N ASN A 11 -8.61 1.08 -22.67
CA ASN A 11 -9.84 1.49 -21.99
C ASN A 11 -10.11 0.68 -20.70
N VAL A 12 -9.07 0.44 -19.91
CA VAL A 12 -9.16 -0.23 -18.62
C VAL A 12 -9.66 0.77 -17.57
N VAL A 13 -10.88 0.56 -17.09
CA VAL A 13 -11.56 1.43 -16.12
C VAL A 13 -11.10 1.12 -14.70
N GLY A 14 -11.23 -0.13 -14.28
CA GLY A 14 -10.78 -0.63 -12.98
C GLY A 14 -9.66 -1.67 -13.12
N PHE A 15 -8.78 -1.71 -12.14
CA PHE A 15 -7.65 -2.64 -12.15
C PHE A 15 -7.26 -3.04 -10.73
N CYS A 16 -7.03 -4.33 -10.52
CA CYS A 16 -6.47 -4.89 -9.29
C CYS A 16 -5.00 -5.26 -9.51
N PRO A 17 -4.04 -4.52 -8.96
CA PRO A 17 -2.62 -4.81 -9.19
C PRO A 17 -2.16 -6.13 -8.56
N HIS A 18 -2.84 -6.63 -7.53
CA HIS A 18 -2.43 -7.84 -6.78
C HIS A 18 -2.48 -9.13 -7.60
N ASN A 19 -3.49 -9.28 -8.46
CA ASN A 19 -3.69 -10.51 -9.25
C ASN A 19 -3.89 -10.24 -10.73
N GLY A 20 -3.95 -8.97 -11.13
CA GLY A 20 -4.09 -8.58 -12.52
C GLY A 20 -5.52 -8.63 -13.06
N ASP A 21 -6.53 -8.77 -12.20
CA ASP A 21 -7.94 -8.66 -12.61
C ASP A 21 -8.26 -7.20 -12.99
N TYR A 22 -9.12 -7.02 -13.97
CA TYR A 22 -9.42 -5.70 -14.49
C TYR A 22 -10.83 -5.59 -15.07
N SER A 23 -11.30 -4.36 -15.24
CA SER A 23 -12.49 -4.03 -16.02
C SER A 23 -12.12 -3.13 -17.20
N TYR A 24 -12.83 -3.27 -18.30
CA TYR A 24 -12.60 -2.45 -19.49
C TYR A 24 -13.88 -2.20 -20.25
N GLU A 25 -13.87 -1.18 -21.10
CA GLU A 25 -14.97 -0.87 -22.03
C GLU A 25 -14.57 -1.14 -23.46
N LYS A 26 -15.48 -1.75 -24.22
CA LYS A 26 -15.31 -2.00 -25.65
C LYS A 26 -16.63 -1.89 -26.39
N LYS A 27 -16.69 -1.01 -27.37
CA LYS A 27 -17.88 -0.80 -28.23
C LYS A 27 -19.16 -0.52 -27.43
N GLY A 28 -19.06 0.28 -26.37
CA GLY A 28 -20.19 0.67 -25.51
C GLY A 28 -20.68 -0.44 -24.56
N ARG A 29 -19.90 -1.51 -24.39
CA ARG A 29 -20.16 -2.55 -23.40
C ARG A 29 -19.07 -2.59 -22.36
N SER A 30 -19.45 -2.96 -21.14
CA SER A 30 -18.56 -3.06 -19.99
C SER A 30 -18.25 -4.53 -19.68
N TYR A 31 -17.00 -4.80 -19.38
CA TYR A 31 -16.51 -6.14 -19.07
C TYR A 31 -15.70 -6.14 -17.80
N LEU A 32 -15.85 -7.19 -17.01
CA LEU A 32 -15.04 -7.51 -15.83
C LEU A 32 -14.30 -8.80 -16.10
N VAL A 33 -12.99 -8.82 -15.90
CA VAL A 33 -12.14 -10.03 -16.05
C VAL A 33 -11.65 -10.42 -14.67
N LEU A 34 -12.04 -11.62 -14.23
CA LEU A 34 -11.64 -12.23 -12.97
C LEU A 34 -11.07 -13.62 -13.23
N ASP A 35 -9.86 -13.89 -12.78
CA ASP A 35 -9.14 -15.15 -13.02
C ASP A 35 -9.14 -15.57 -14.51
N GLY A 36 -9.06 -14.59 -15.41
CA GLY A 36 -9.09 -14.80 -16.85
C GLY A 36 -10.48 -15.06 -17.45
N VAL A 37 -11.55 -15.12 -16.64
CA VAL A 37 -12.93 -15.26 -17.09
C VAL A 37 -13.53 -13.88 -17.36
N ILE A 38 -14.11 -13.70 -18.55
CA ILE A 38 -14.71 -12.44 -19.00
C ILE A 38 -16.22 -12.46 -18.66
N LEU A 39 -16.63 -11.50 -17.86
CA LEU A 39 -18.02 -11.28 -17.46
C LEU A 39 -18.53 -9.98 -18.08
N GLU A 40 -19.62 -10.03 -18.86
CA GLU A 40 -20.28 -8.81 -19.36
C GLU A 40 -21.09 -8.15 -18.23
N LYS A 41 -20.96 -6.84 -18.07
CA LYS A 41 -21.61 -6.06 -17.02
C LYS A 41 -22.47 -4.94 -17.62
N GLY A 42 -23.52 -4.55 -16.90
CA GLY A 42 -24.36 -3.43 -17.31
C GLY A 42 -23.70 -2.05 -17.07
N GLU A 43 -22.70 -2.00 -16.17
CA GLU A 43 -21.94 -0.82 -15.81
C GLU A 43 -20.47 -1.22 -15.63
N ALA A 44 -19.52 -0.35 -15.99
CA ALA A 44 -18.11 -0.61 -15.81
C ALA A 44 -17.73 -0.51 -14.33
N PRO A 45 -17.13 -1.56 -13.74
CA PRO A 45 -16.53 -1.45 -12.41
C PRO A 45 -15.41 -0.41 -12.40
N CYS A 46 -15.46 0.53 -11.44
CA CYS A 46 -14.49 1.62 -11.34
C CYS A 46 -13.30 1.30 -10.43
N ALA A 47 -13.44 0.34 -9.52
CA ALA A 47 -12.35 -0.12 -8.65
C ALA A 47 -12.46 -1.59 -8.34
N LEU A 48 -11.31 -2.25 -8.22
CA LEU A 48 -11.17 -3.64 -7.84
C LEU A 48 -10.12 -3.75 -6.72
N SER A 49 -10.39 -4.56 -5.70
CA SER A 49 -9.45 -4.86 -4.62
C SER A 49 -9.55 -6.31 -4.19
N LEU A 50 -8.42 -7.01 -4.21
CA LEU A 50 -8.31 -8.37 -3.70
C LEU A 50 -7.94 -8.33 -2.22
N ARG A 51 -8.67 -9.09 -1.39
CA ARG A 51 -8.35 -9.31 0.01
C ARG A 51 -8.54 -10.79 0.35
N GLY A 52 -7.46 -11.44 0.74
CA GLY A 52 -7.46 -12.89 0.87
C GLY A 52 -7.91 -13.56 -0.43
N THR A 53 -8.99 -14.33 -0.37
CA THR A 53 -9.57 -15.03 -1.54
C THR A 53 -10.77 -14.31 -2.17
N HIS A 54 -11.08 -13.09 -1.73
CA HIS A 54 -12.26 -12.36 -2.16
C HIS A 54 -11.88 -11.13 -3.00
N MET A 55 -12.52 -10.99 -4.16
CA MET A 55 -12.44 -9.83 -5.01
C MET A 55 -13.62 -8.88 -4.71
N TYR A 56 -13.29 -7.66 -4.39
CA TYR A 56 -14.22 -6.56 -4.16
C TYR A 56 -14.29 -5.71 -5.42
N VAL A 57 -15.50 -5.48 -5.90
CA VAL A 57 -15.76 -4.78 -7.15
C VAL A 57 -16.73 -3.63 -6.90
N TRP A 58 -16.27 -2.40 -7.10
CA TRP A 58 -17.07 -1.19 -6.90
C TRP A 58 -17.49 -0.57 -8.22
N TYR A 59 -18.67 0.01 -8.21
CA TYR A 59 -19.28 0.70 -9.34
C TYR A 59 -19.51 2.18 -9.00
N ALA A 60 -19.48 3.06 -10.01
CA ALA A 60 -19.73 4.50 -9.81
C ALA A 60 -21.13 4.79 -9.28
N SER A 61 -22.10 3.91 -9.52
CA SER A 61 -23.44 3.95 -8.94
C SER A 61 -23.51 3.74 -7.43
N GLY A 62 -22.38 3.40 -6.76
CA GLY A 62 -22.34 3.01 -5.36
C GLY A 62 -22.67 1.54 -5.11
N ARG A 63 -22.96 0.78 -6.16
CA ARG A 63 -23.12 -0.66 -6.07
C ARG A 63 -21.78 -1.32 -5.80
N PHE A 64 -21.82 -2.42 -5.09
CA PHE A 64 -20.66 -3.20 -4.72
C PHE A 64 -20.94 -4.69 -4.88
N GLU A 65 -20.03 -5.41 -5.47
CA GLU A 65 -20.11 -6.87 -5.67
C GLU A 65 -18.91 -7.56 -5.01
N LEU A 66 -19.15 -8.71 -4.41
CA LEU A 66 -18.15 -9.58 -3.82
C LEU A 66 -18.05 -10.89 -4.60
N TYR A 67 -16.84 -11.23 -5.02
CA TYR A 67 -16.56 -12.45 -5.77
C TYR A 67 -15.60 -13.37 -5.02
N ARG A 68 -15.72 -14.67 -5.25
CA ARG A 68 -14.70 -15.67 -4.96
C ARG A 68 -14.28 -16.30 -6.29
N GLY A 69 -13.02 -16.05 -6.69
CA GLY A 69 -12.65 -16.24 -8.08
C GLY A 69 -13.54 -15.41 -9.00
N HIS A 70 -14.12 -16.01 -10.00
CA HIS A 70 -15.08 -15.36 -10.93
C HIS A 70 -16.57 -15.54 -10.53
N VAL A 71 -16.86 -16.20 -9.41
CA VAL A 71 -18.22 -16.47 -8.95
C VAL A 71 -18.71 -15.33 -8.05
N LEU A 72 -19.83 -14.70 -8.46
CA LEU A 72 -20.50 -13.68 -7.63
C LEU A 72 -21.07 -14.35 -6.38
N VAL A 73 -20.62 -13.91 -5.22
CA VAL A 73 -21.07 -14.42 -3.93
C VAL A 73 -22.13 -13.52 -3.32
N LYS A 74 -21.95 -12.20 -3.42
CA LYS A 74 -22.89 -11.25 -2.85
C LYS A 74 -22.84 -9.90 -3.58
N GLU A 75 -24.01 -9.26 -3.70
CA GLU A 75 -24.15 -7.85 -4.07
C GLU A 75 -24.56 -7.05 -2.83
N ILE A 76 -23.90 -5.94 -2.58
CA ILE A 76 -24.09 -5.13 -1.38
C ILE A 76 -24.15 -3.67 -1.79
N GLY A 77 -25.06 -2.90 -1.18
CA GLY A 77 -25.12 -1.45 -1.31
C GLY A 77 -24.41 -0.74 -0.15
N GLY A 78 -23.91 0.46 -0.39
CA GLY A 78 -23.34 1.34 0.63
C GLY A 78 -21.81 1.41 0.63
N ASN A 79 -21.26 2.31 1.47
CA ASN A 79 -19.82 2.47 1.66
C ASN A 79 -19.24 1.31 2.48
N THR A 80 -18.12 0.79 2.04
CA THR A 80 -17.46 -0.34 2.68
C THR A 80 -16.01 -0.01 3.02
N ASN A 81 -15.60 -0.34 4.25
CA ASN A 81 -14.22 -0.27 4.71
C ASN A 81 -13.77 -1.67 5.13
N LEU A 82 -12.63 -2.09 4.63
CA LEU A 82 -12.06 -3.39 4.98
C LEU A 82 -11.30 -3.27 6.31
N LEU A 83 -11.65 -4.11 7.29
CA LEU A 83 -10.95 -4.17 8.57
C LEU A 83 -9.75 -5.13 8.50
N ASN A 84 -9.99 -6.33 7.99
CA ASN A 84 -8.96 -7.36 7.77
C ASN A 84 -9.41 -8.30 6.64
N GLU A 85 -8.71 -9.39 6.44
CA GLU A 85 -9.04 -10.35 5.38
C GLU A 85 -10.38 -11.07 5.57
N GLN A 86 -10.92 -11.10 6.78
CA GLN A 86 -12.14 -11.85 7.12
C GLN A 86 -13.33 -10.95 7.40
N THR A 87 -13.10 -9.70 7.82
CA THR A 87 -14.15 -8.80 8.26
C THR A 87 -14.12 -7.50 7.48
N GLN A 88 -15.27 -7.04 7.04
CA GLN A 88 -15.46 -5.78 6.35
C GLN A 88 -16.54 -4.94 7.02
N TYR A 89 -16.24 -3.67 7.15
CA TYR A 89 -17.21 -2.68 7.62
C TYR A 89 -18.09 -2.17 6.46
N ILE A 90 -19.40 -2.18 6.65
CA ILE A 90 -20.37 -1.69 5.67
C ILE A 90 -21.29 -0.68 6.35
N GLY A 91 -21.02 0.60 6.16
CA GLY A 91 -21.74 1.64 6.90
C GLY A 91 -21.59 1.42 8.41
N THR A 92 -22.71 1.13 9.10
CA THR A 92 -22.74 0.79 10.53
C THR A 92 -22.67 -0.72 10.81
N HIS A 93 -22.35 -1.54 9.83
CA HIS A 93 -22.35 -2.99 9.94
C HIS A 93 -20.98 -3.59 9.68
N LEU A 94 -20.65 -4.66 10.38
CA LEU A 94 -19.54 -5.53 10.08
C LEU A 94 -20.02 -6.72 9.24
N LEU A 95 -19.32 -7.03 8.18
CA LEU A 95 -19.56 -8.20 7.37
C LEU A 95 -18.46 -9.24 7.60
N ASP A 96 -18.81 -10.39 8.12
CA ASP A 96 -17.94 -11.56 8.18
C ASP A 96 -17.84 -12.17 6.77
N LEU A 97 -16.65 -12.20 6.20
CA LEU A 97 -16.42 -12.68 4.84
C LEU A 97 -16.47 -14.20 4.70
N ALA A 98 -16.28 -14.95 5.78
CA ALA A 98 -16.39 -16.40 5.75
C ALA A 98 -17.85 -16.87 5.75
N THR A 99 -18.70 -16.22 6.53
CA THR A 99 -20.11 -16.59 6.68
C THR A 99 -21.07 -15.68 5.91
N PHE A 100 -20.61 -14.49 5.48
CA PHE A 100 -21.44 -13.42 4.88
C PHE A 100 -22.57 -12.94 5.78
N GLN A 101 -22.43 -13.15 7.09
CA GLN A 101 -23.34 -12.60 8.07
C GLN A 101 -22.98 -11.15 8.39
N THR A 102 -23.99 -10.31 8.51
CA THR A 102 -23.85 -8.93 8.92
C THR A 102 -24.09 -8.83 10.43
N TYR A 103 -23.10 -8.34 11.16
CA TYR A 103 -23.20 -8.10 12.59
C TYR A 103 -23.52 -6.62 12.82
N TYR A 104 -24.75 -6.33 13.16
CA TYR A 104 -25.16 -4.98 13.54
C TYR A 104 -24.72 -4.69 14.98
N ASN A 105 -24.15 -3.51 15.20
CA ASN A 105 -23.64 -3.09 16.51
C ASN A 105 -22.57 -4.03 17.12
N TYR A 106 -21.98 -4.90 16.31
CA TYR A 106 -20.87 -5.69 16.78
C TYR A 106 -19.61 -4.83 16.77
N ALA A 107 -19.00 -4.67 17.93
CA ALA A 107 -17.78 -3.91 18.19
C ALA A 107 -17.84 -2.40 17.84
N PHE A 108 -18.59 -1.99 16.82
CA PHE A 108 -18.63 -0.60 16.36
C PHE A 108 -20.03 -0.14 16.02
N PRO A 109 -20.88 0.19 16.97
CA PRO A 109 -22.04 1.02 16.73
C PRO A 109 -21.56 2.44 16.45
N ILE A 110 -21.16 2.71 15.20
CA ILE A 110 -20.56 4.01 14.80
C ILE A 110 -21.47 5.16 15.20
N ASP A 111 -22.77 4.98 15.03
CA ASP A 111 -23.76 6.00 15.34
C ASP A 111 -23.94 6.26 16.85
N GLU A 112 -23.56 5.29 17.68
CA GLU A 112 -23.73 5.35 19.14
C GLU A 112 -22.39 5.56 19.87
N HIS A 113 -21.25 5.39 19.16
CA HIS A 113 -19.95 5.47 19.81
C HIS A 113 -19.33 6.86 19.69
N PRO A 114 -19.04 7.55 20.81
CA PRO A 114 -18.52 8.91 20.82
C PRO A 114 -17.19 9.08 20.07
N VAL A 115 -16.40 8.01 19.95
CA VAL A 115 -15.10 8.00 19.26
C VAL A 115 -15.27 7.89 17.74
N LEU A 116 -16.33 7.24 17.28
CA LEU A 116 -16.60 6.95 15.88
C LEU A 116 -17.78 7.76 15.32
N SER A 117 -18.55 8.44 16.17
CA SER A 117 -19.73 9.22 15.78
C SER A 117 -19.42 10.58 15.18
N ASP A 118 -18.20 11.08 15.31
CA ASP A 118 -17.77 12.25 14.55
C ASP A 118 -17.64 11.86 13.07
N SER A 119 -18.32 12.55 12.22
CA SER A 119 -18.57 12.33 10.79
C SER A 119 -17.33 12.11 9.88
N ILE A 120 -16.19 11.74 10.44
CA ILE A 120 -15.01 11.27 9.72
C ILE A 120 -14.73 9.84 10.14
N PRO A 121 -14.62 8.92 9.19
CA PRO A 121 -14.29 7.54 9.50
C PRO A 121 -12.88 7.48 10.08
N TYR A 122 -12.74 7.01 11.31
CA TYR A 122 -11.49 6.46 11.76
C TYR A 122 -11.08 5.34 10.82
N MET A 123 -9.83 5.33 10.43
CA MET A 123 -9.26 4.16 9.80
C MET A 123 -9.06 3.10 10.88
N LEU A 124 -9.40 1.86 10.57
CA LEU A 124 -9.34 0.75 11.50
C LEU A 124 -8.31 -0.27 11.02
N TYR A 125 -7.54 -0.77 11.97
CA TYR A 125 -6.66 -1.91 11.79
C TYR A 125 -6.99 -2.93 12.86
N VAL A 126 -7.19 -4.18 12.45
CA VAL A 126 -7.53 -5.28 13.34
C VAL A 126 -6.58 -6.44 13.08
N GLU A 127 -5.93 -6.91 14.13
CA GLU A 127 -5.10 -8.11 14.10
C GLU A 127 -5.32 -8.86 15.42
N ASP A 128 -5.80 -10.08 15.32
CA ASP A 128 -6.24 -10.91 16.45
C ASP A 128 -7.22 -10.14 17.38
N ASP A 129 -6.82 -9.87 18.62
CA ASP A 129 -7.59 -9.13 19.63
C ASP A 129 -7.18 -7.64 19.72
N VAL A 130 -6.29 -7.19 18.85
CA VAL A 130 -5.83 -5.81 18.82
C VAL A 130 -6.64 -5.02 17.82
N ILE A 131 -7.36 -4.02 18.32
CA ILE A 131 -8.16 -3.11 17.49
C ILE A 131 -7.56 -1.72 17.62
N ILE A 132 -7.07 -1.19 16.50
CA ILE A 132 -6.46 0.13 16.39
C ILE A 132 -7.36 1.03 15.55
N ALA A 133 -7.72 2.18 16.10
CA ALA A 133 -8.42 3.25 15.39
C ALA A 133 -7.49 4.46 15.25
N TYR A 134 -7.36 5.05 14.07
CA TYR A 134 -6.55 6.24 13.89
C TYR A 134 -7.23 7.29 13.01
N ASP A 135 -6.98 8.55 13.34
CA ASP A 135 -7.50 9.72 12.64
C ASP A 135 -6.36 10.65 12.26
N ASN A 136 -6.10 10.71 10.96
CA ASN A 136 -5.03 11.54 10.40
C ASN A 136 -5.43 13.02 10.20
N PHE A 137 -6.71 13.37 10.35
CA PHE A 137 -7.23 14.65 9.87
C PHE A 137 -7.63 15.60 11.01
N ARG A 138 -8.53 15.18 11.88
CA ARG A 138 -9.09 16.05 12.91
C ARG A 138 -8.37 15.92 14.25
N LYS A 139 -8.39 14.71 14.83
CA LYS A 139 -7.79 14.48 16.14
C LYS A 139 -6.31 14.21 16.06
N LYS A 140 -5.83 13.73 14.89
CA LYS A 140 -4.42 13.43 14.63
C LYS A 140 -3.83 12.57 15.74
N GLU A 141 -4.44 11.41 15.92
CA GLU A 141 -4.10 10.45 16.95
C GLU A 141 -4.34 9.01 16.53
N ILE A 142 -3.71 8.08 17.23
CA ILE A 142 -3.93 6.66 17.17
C ILE A 142 -4.41 6.16 18.54
N ARG A 143 -5.31 5.19 18.56
CA ARG A 143 -5.90 4.61 19.77
C ARG A 143 -5.95 3.11 19.67
N ARG A 144 -5.72 2.42 20.78
CA ARG A 144 -6.22 1.06 20.96
C ARG A 144 -7.57 1.12 21.61
N ILE A 145 -8.52 0.36 21.08
CA ILE A 145 -9.87 0.27 21.63
C ILE A 145 -10.17 -1.19 21.96
N ASP A 146 -11.09 -1.40 22.90
CA ASP A 146 -11.61 -2.72 23.22
C ASP A 146 -12.79 -3.10 22.29
N ASN A 147 -13.34 -4.28 22.50
CA ASN A 147 -14.51 -4.77 21.74
C ASN A 147 -15.82 -4.04 22.06
N LYS A 148 -15.82 -3.15 23.06
CA LYS A 148 -16.92 -2.22 23.37
C LYS A 148 -16.64 -0.82 22.85
N THR A 149 -15.50 -0.66 22.13
CA THR A 149 -15.04 0.60 21.54
C THR A 149 -14.55 1.65 22.55
N GLU A 150 -14.32 1.26 23.80
CA GLU A 150 -13.69 2.12 24.79
C GLU A 150 -12.18 2.23 24.51
N ALA A 151 -11.66 3.44 24.60
CA ALA A 151 -10.23 3.65 24.41
C ALA A 151 -9.44 3.08 25.60
N LEU A 152 -8.57 2.11 25.32
CA LEU A 152 -7.64 1.57 26.30
C LEU A 152 -6.47 2.52 26.50
N TRP A 153 -6.00 3.15 25.40
CA TRP A 153 -5.05 4.24 25.39
C TRP A 153 -5.22 5.08 24.12
N SER A 154 -4.65 6.28 24.13
CA SER A 154 -4.58 7.21 23.00
C SER A 154 -3.18 7.81 22.92
N PHE A 155 -2.65 7.93 21.69
CA PHE A 155 -1.36 8.55 21.40
C PHE A 155 -1.56 9.64 20.36
N PRO A 156 -1.41 10.93 20.71
CA PRO A 156 -1.53 12.03 19.77
C PRO A 156 -0.27 12.14 18.91
N PHE A 157 -0.42 12.38 17.60
CA PHE A 157 0.73 12.46 16.69
C PHE A 157 1.67 13.64 16.94
N VAL A 158 1.20 14.66 17.64
CA VAL A 158 2.06 15.78 18.09
C VAL A 158 3.20 15.29 18.99
N ASP A 159 3.02 14.20 19.71
CA ASP A 159 4.05 13.60 20.57
C ASP A 159 5.17 12.89 19.78
N LEU A 160 5.00 12.71 18.45
CA LEU A 160 6.09 12.28 17.57
C LEU A 160 7.14 13.36 17.33
N GLY A 161 6.86 14.60 17.75
CA GLY A 161 7.75 15.75 17.62
C GLY A 161 7.42 16.64 16.41
N GLU A 162 7.81 17.91 16.51
CA GLU A 162 7.69 18.91 15.44
C GLU A 162 8.85 18.71 14.47
N ASP A 163 8.64 18.23 13.25
CA ASP A 163 9.84 17.97 12.49
C ASP A 163 9.68 17.84 10.99
N ASN A 164 8.79 18.61 10.40
CA ASN A 164 8.89 18.81 8.98
C ASN A 164 9.52 20.19 8.69
N ILE A 165 10.78 20.17 8.23
CA ILE A 165 11.48 21.40 7.82
C ILE A 165 10.81 22.08 6.63
N TYR A 166 9.99 21.35 5.86
CA TYR A 166 9.29 21.88 4.68
C TYR A 166 7.91 22.44 5.01
N THR A 167 7.31 21.97 6.10
CA THR A 167 5.96 22.40 6.55
C THR A 167 5.96 22.59 8.06
N PRO A 168 6.60 23.66 8.57
CA PRO A 168 6.64 23.95 10.01
C PRO A 168 5.23 24.07 10.60
N GLY A 169 4.99 23.40 11.72
CA GLY A 169 3.71 23.38 12.42
C GLY A 169 2.69 22.35 11.91
N GLU A 170 3.02 21.59 10.87
CA GLU A 170 2.21 20.42 10.50
C GLU A 170 2.49 19.25 11.46
N VAL A 171 1.41 18.61 11.91
CA VAL A 171 1.47 17.39 12.69
C VAL A 171 1.56 16.20 11.75
N ASP A 172 2.45 15.28 12.06
CA ASP A 172 2.62 14.02 11.30
C ASP A 172 1.35 13.16 11.29
N HIS A 173 1.29 12.20 10.39
CA HIS A 173 0.17 11.25 10.33
C HIS A 173 0.61 9.89 9.78
N ILE A 174 -0.19 8.87 10.07
CA ILE A 174 0.08 7.50 9.64
C ILE A 174 -0.12 7.38 8.13
N VAL A 175 0.87 6.84 7.45
CA VAL A 175 0.77 6.39 6.05
C VAL A 175 0.35 4.93 5.98
N LYS A 176 0.98 4.08 6.81
CA LYS A 176 0.74 2.64 6.78
C LYS A 176 0.98 2.00 8.14
N ILE A 177 0.03 1.20 8.61
CA ILE A 177 0.25 0.25 9.70
C ILE A 177 0.90 -1.00 9.09
N LEU A 178 2.00 -1.45 9.70
CA LEU A 178 2.80 -2.58 9.21
C LEU A 178 2.42 -3.89 9.90
N GLY A 179 1.89 -3.83 11.13
CA GLY A 179 1.46 -4.99 11.90
C GLY A 179 1.85 -4.91 13.37
N VAL A 180 1.45 -5.94 14.11
CA VAL A 180 1.83 -6.15 15.51
C VAL A 180 2.88 -7.26 15.59
N VAL A 181 4.04 -6.96 16.17
CA VAL A 181 5.15 -7.92 16.32
C VAL A 181 5.66 -7.88 17.74
N ASN A 182 5.53 -8.98 18.49
CA ASN A 182 5.94 -9.07 19.89
C ASN A 182 5.39 -7.90 20.74
N ASP A 183 4.09 -7.70 20.70
CA ASP A 183 3.36 -6.63 21.40
C ASP A 183 3.78 -5.20 20.99
N LEU A 184 4.44 -5.03 19.87
CA LEU A 184 4.78 -3.75 19.27
C LEU A 184 3.96 -3.49 18.03
N LEU A 185 3.18 -2.40 18.05
CA LEU A 185 2.47 -1.89 16.89
C LEU A 185 3.39 -1.03 16.04
N TRP A 186 3.73 -1.52 14.85
CA TRP A 186 4.59 -0.81 13.92
C TRP A 186 3.80 -0.05 12.86
N PHE A 187 4.20 1.20 12.59
CA PHE A 187 3.63 2.01 11.51
C PHE A 187 4.65 3.00 10.93
N SER A 188 4.45 3.38 9.68
CA SER A 188 5.18 4.45 9.01
C SER A 188 4.34 5.72 8.91
N THR A 189 5.01 6.87 8.84
CA THR A 189 4.37 8.18 8.83
C THR A 189 4.74 9.01 7.60
N GLN A 190 3.95 10.06 7.33
CA GLN A 190 4.16 11.01 6.24
C GLN A 190 5.53 11.69 6.29
N PHE A 191 6.05 11.97 7.48
CA PHE A 191 7.33 12.66 7.65
C PHE A 191 8.51 11.69 7.74
N SER A 192 8.39 10.54 7.04
CA SER A 192 9.44 9.52 6.96
C SER A 192 9.90 9.02 8.32
N ARG A 193 8.96 8.74 9.22
CA ARG A 193 9.24 8.05 10.47
C ARG A 193 8.76 6.61 10.41
N LEU A 194 9.47 5.76 11.09
CA LEU A 194 9.04 4.41 11.45
C LEU A 194 8.93 4.35 12.97
N VAL A 195 7.75 4.00 13.46
CA VAL A 195 7.41 4.07 14.89
C VAL A 195 6.90 2.73 15.37
N ALA A 196 7.29 2.34 16.58
CA ALA A 196 6.72 1.22 17.31
C ALA A 196 6.14 1.69 18.63
N LEU A 197 4.86 1.40 18.85
CA LEU A 197 4.20 1.59 20.14
C LEU A 197 4.01 0.26 20.85
N ASP A 198 4.23 0.23 22.14
CA ASP A 198 3.81 -0.88 23.00
C ASP A 198 2.28 -1.00 22.97
N VAL A 199 1.78 -2.17 22.57
CA VAL A 199 0.34 -2.41 22.36
C VAL A 199 -0.46 -2.29 23.66
N ALA A 200 0.13 -2.62 24.80
CA ALA A 200 -0.55 -2.56 26.08
C ALA A 200 -0.70 -1.12 26.61
N THR A 201 0.30 -0.28 26.38
CA THR A 201 0.40 1.04 27.02
C THR A 201 0.30 2.24 26.07
N GLY A 202 0.48 2.04 24.76
CA GLY A 202 0.54 3.09 23.75
C GLY A 202 1.82 3.94 23.81
N LYS A 203 2.83 3.53 24.58
CA LYS A 203 4.09 4.26 24.67
C LYS A 203 5.01 3.97 23.49
N VAL A 204 5.73 4.98 23.04
CA VAL A 204 6.78 4.82 22.02
C VAL A 204 7.90 3.95 22.59
N VAL A 205 8.22 2.85 21.91
CA VAL A 205 9.35 1.98 22.21
C VAL A 205 10.50 2.26 21.25
N TYR A 206 10.18 2.41 19.96
CA TYR A 206 11.15 2.75 18.92
C TYR A 206 10.61 3.87 18.04
N GLN A 207 11.50 4.76 17.64
CA GLN A 207 11.21 5.81 16.66
C GLN A 207 12.46 6.06 15.82
N PHE A 208 12.34 5.85 14.51
CA PHE A 208 13.38 6.12 13.52
C PHE A 208 12.93 7.24 12.61
N SER A 209 13.86 8.04 12.15
CA SER A 209 13.60 9.11 11.19
C SER A 209 14.58 9.05 10.02
N GLY A 210 14.05 9.14 8.81
CA GLY A 210 14.84 9.38 7.60
C GLY A 210 15.20 10.86 7.41
N ASN A 211 14.65 11.76 8.23
CA ASN A 211 14.90 13.19 8.12
C ASN A 211 16.18 13.59 8.89
N PRO A 212 17.21 14.15 8.22
CA PRO A 212 18.42 14.62 8.87
C PRO A 212 18.21 15.62 10.01
N ALA A 213 17.14 16.42 9.97
CA ALA A 213 16.81 17.38 11.03
C ALA A 213 16.48 16.73 12.38
N ASN A 214 16.21 15.42 12.41
CA ASN A 214 15.83 14.68 13.60
C ASN A 214 16.93 13.80 14.18
N GLN A 215 18.15 13.88 13.66
CA GLN A 215 19.27 13.01 14.07
C GLN A 215 19.56 13.04 15.58
N ASP A 216 19.35 14.21 16.21
CA ASP A 216 19.62 14.38 17.64
C ASP A 216 18.48 13.89 18.54
N LYS A 217 17.31 13.60 17.96
CA LYS A 217 16.09 13.27 18.71
C LYS A 217 15.68 11.81 18.61
N VAL A 218 16.02 11.19 17.48
CA VAL A 218 15.62 9.80 17.16
C VAL A 218 16.80 9.08 16.55
N GLU A 219 16.76 7.76 16.57
CA GLU A 219 17.78 6.96 15.90
C GLU A 219 17.76 7.24 14.40
N TYR A 220 18.89 7.68 13.88
CA TYR A 220 19.03 8.07 12.48
C TYR A 220 19.60 6.94 11.62
N THR A 221 18.91 6.64 10.57
CA THR A 221 19.30 5.62 9.61
C THR A 221 20.06 6.26 8.45
N GLN A 222 21.38 6.34 8.57
CA GLN A 222 22.22 7.04 7.59
C GLN A 222 22.18 6.39 6.19
N GLY A 223 22.26 7.24 5.18
CA GLY A 223 22.51 6.86 3.79
C GLY A 223 21.25 6.53 3.00
N ALA A 224 20.53 5.48 3.37
CA ALA A 224 19.41 5.00 2.55
C ALA A 224 18.09 5.73 2.77
N GLY A 225 17.87 6.34 3.95
CA GLY A 225 16.55 6.88 4.33
C GLY A 225 15.55 5.75 4.68
N LEU A 226 14.33 6.09 5.04
CA LEU A 226 13.31 5.10 5.36
C LEU A 226 12.42 4.78 4.14
N GLY A 227 11.85 5.78 3.47
CA GLY A 227 10.96 5.54 2.32
C GLY A 227 9.73 4.71 2.65
N ASP A 228 9.35 3.82 1.74
CA ASP A 228 8.25 2.88 1.95
C ASP A 228 8.69 1.70 2.82
N CYS A 229 7.88 1.39 3.85
CA CYS A 229 8.18 0.35 4.82
C CYS A 229 7.27 -0.88 4.62
N PHE A 230 7.85 -2.07 4.76
CA PHE A 230 7.19 -3.35 4.58
C PHE A 230 7.55 -4.30 5.70
N PHE A 231 6.56 -4.93 6.31
CA PHE A 231 6.81 -6.04 7.22
C PHE A 231 7.09 -7.32 6.42
N ARG A 232 8.18 -8.00 6.75
CA ARG A 232 8.56 -9.29 6.18
C ARG A 232 8.46 -10.37 7.27
N GLU A 233 7.43 -11.21 7.15
CA GLU A 233 7.12 -12.23 8.16
C GLU A 233 8.22 -13.28 8.33
N ALA A 234 8.90 -13.65 7.25
CA ALA A 234 9.87 -14.73 7.19
C ALA A 234 10.98 -14.61 8.24
N ASP A 235 11.40 -13.40 8.56
CA ASP A 235 12.47 -13.09 9.51
C ASP A 235 12.08 -12.01 10.53
N ARG A 236 10.81 -11.63 10.57
CA ARG A 236 10.26 -10.60 11.45
C ARG A 236 11.03 -9.28 11.33
N SER A 237 11.29 -8.87 10.10
CA SER A 237 11.98 -7.63 9.80
C SER A 237 11.06 -6.61 9.14
N ILE A 238 11.42 -5.33 9.29
CA ILE A 238 10.84 -4.24 8.52
C ILE A 238 11.87 -3.84 7.48
N VAL A 239 11.49 -3.95 6.21
CA VAL A 239 12.29 -3.54 5.07
C VAL A 239 11.85 -2.16 4.63
N CYS A 240 12.74 -1.19 4.75
CA CYS A 240 12.51 0.19 4.35
C CYS A 240 13.21 0.45 3.01
N ILE A 241 12.46 0.87 2.00
CA ILE A 241 12.94 1.07 0.63
C ILE A 241 12.75 2.53 0.26
N SER A 242 13.83 3.26 0.13
CA SER A 242 13.84 4.66 -0.35
C SER A 242 14.34 4.73 -1.79
N TYR A 243 14.33 5.92 -2.38
CA TYR A 243 14.98 6.14 -3.68
C TYR A 243 16.51 6.04 -3.63
N LEU A 244 17.12 6.09 -2.45
CA LEU A 244 18.58 6.00 -2.25
C LEU A 244 19.07 4.59 -1.94
N GLY A 245 18.26 3.76 -1.28
CA GLY A 245 18.72 2.46 -0.82
C GLY A 245 17.71 1.72 0.05
N VAL A 246 18.22 0.70 0.74
CA VAL A 246 17.43 -0.21 1.58
C VAL A 246 17.98 -0.22 2.99
N GLN A 247 17.10 -0.32 3.97
CA GLN A 247 17.42 -0.60 5.36
C GLN A 247 16.52 -1.71 5.88
N VAL A 248 17.07 -2.59 6.70
CA VAL A 248 16.37 -3.70 7.32
C VAL A 248 16.47 -3.59 8.83
N ILE A 249 15.33 -3.47 9.48
CA ILE A 249 15.21 -3.30 10.93
C ILE A 249 14.56 -4.56 11.50
N ASN A 250 15.15 -5.12 12.55
CA ASN A 250 14.54 -6.22 13.29
C ASN A 250 13.32 -5.70 14.05
N ALA A 251 12.12 -6.18 13.72
CA ALA A 251 10.87 -5.68 14.31
C ALA A 251 10.70 -6.04 15.81
N THR A 252 11.49 -6.97 16.33
CA THR A 252 11.45 -7.35 17.75
C THR A 252 12.39 -6.49 18.61
N THR A 253 13.57 -6.16 18.08
CA THR A 253 14.62 -5.49 18.87
C THR A 253 14.84 -4.03 18.49
N GLY A 254 14.22 -3.56 17.39
CA GLY A 254 14.47 -2.24 16.82
C GLY A 254 15.87 -2.07 16.21
N GLY A 255 16.72 -3.10 16.22
CA GLY A 255 18.08 -3.01 15.71
C GLY A 255 18.15 -2.97 14.18
N LEU A 256 18.97 -2.05 13.63
CA LEU A 256 19.31 -2.05 12.22
C LEU A 256 20.18 -3.28 11.93
N THR A 257 19.72 -4.19 11.07
CA THR A 257 20.42 -5.43 10.73
C THR A 257 21.16 -5.33 9.41
N GLU A 258 20.69 -4.51 8.49
CA GLU A 258 21.27 -4.32 7.17
C GLU A 258 20.94 -2.93 6.63
N GLY A 259 21.87 -2.32 5.91
CA GLY A 259 21.67 -1.05 5.19
C GLY A 259 22.66 -0.92 4.04
N TYR A 260 22.17 -0.46 2.88
CA TYR A 260 23.03 -0.15 1.73
C TYR A 260 22.40 0.88 0.80
N VAL A 261 23.26 1.57 0.07
CA VAL A 261 22.90 2.58 -0.93
C VAL A 261 22.98 1.97 -2.33
N PHE A 262 21.97 2.20 -3.15
CA PHE A 262 21.88 1.63 -4.50
C PHE A 262 23.06 2.01 -5.40
N LEU A 263 23.54 3.24 -5.30
CA LEU A 263 24.65 3.72 -6.10
C LEU A 263 25.96 2.96 -5.83
N GLU A 264 26.11 2.43 -4.62
CA GLU A 264 27.28 1.64 -4.21
C GLU A 264 27.08 0.16 -4.50
N ALA A 265 25.88 -0.36 -4.22
CA ALA A 265 25.57 -1.78 -4.32
C ALA A 265 25.42 -2.24 -5.78
N ASP A 266 24.80 -1.43 -6.63
CA ASP A 266 24.51 -1.77 -8.04
C ASP A 266 24.49 -0.49 -8.91
N PRO A 267 25.66 0.15 -9.13
CA PRO A 267 25.76 1.47 -9.77
C PRO A 267 25.26 1.48 -11.22
N ASP A 268 25.50 0.40 -11.97
CA ASP A 268 25.08 0.25 -13.38
C ASP A 268 23.66 -0.33 -13.52
N GLY A 269 23.08 -0.81 -12.43
CA GLY A 269 21.70 -1.30 -12.33
C GLY A 269 20.76 -0.26 -11.78
N ILE A 270 20.26 -0.49 -10.52
CA ILE A 270 19.30 0.40 -9.87
C ILE A 270 19.89 1.79 -9.55
N GLY A 271 21.20 1.89 -9.30
CA GLY A 271 21.90 3.14 -8.99
C GLY A 271 21.90 4.18 -10.13
N ARG A 272 21.54 3.79 -11.35
CA ARG A 272 21.42 4.70 -12.50
C ARG A 272 20.13 5.51 -12.53
N PHE A 273 19.11 5.12 -11.76
CA PHE A 273 17.86 5.86 -11.68
C PHE A 273 18.02 7.11 -10.80
N ASP A 274 17.27 8.16 -11.11
CA ASP A 274 17.23 9.39 -10.31
C ASP A 274 16.27 9.19 -9.12
N TYR A 275 15.10 8.64 -9.45
CA TYR A 275 14.08 8.30 -8.46
C TYR A 275 13.50 6.92 -8.76
N ILE A 276 13.16 6.20 -7.68
CA ILE A 276 12.28 5.06 -7.69
C ILE A 276 11.01 5.41 -6.92
N TYR A 277 9.88 4.90 -7.39
CA TYR A 277 8.56 5.21 -6.86
C TYR A 277 7.78 3.95 -6.61
N ALA A 278 6.84 4.03 -5.65
CA ALA A 278 5.90 2.96 -5.35
C ALA A 278 6.54 1.57 -5.26
N PRO A 279 7.66 1.42 -4.52
CA PRO A 279 8.25 0.10 -4.35
C PRO A 279 7.21 -0.84 -3.74
N ASN A 280 7.27 -2.12 -4.11
CA ASN A 280 6.42 -3.15 -3.53
C ASN A 280 7.23 -4.41 -3.27
N LEU A 281 7.32 -4.79 -2.00
CA LEU A 281 8.08 -5.95 -1.55
C LEU A 281 7.27 -7.24 -1.68
N GLN A 282 7.86 -8.25 -2.33
CA GLN A 282 7.32 -9.60 -2.43
C GLN A 282 8.46 -10.61 -2.17
N GLY A 283 8.54 -11.11 -0.94
CA GLY A 283 9.64 -11.97 -0.50
C GLY A 283 10.98 -11.24 -0.50
N ASP A 284 11.94 -11.74 -1.29
CA ASP A 284 13.27 -11.15 -1.43
C ASP A 284 13.40 -10.19 -2.64
N HIS A 285 12.32 -9.91 -3.33
CA HIS A 285 12.29 -9.01 -4.48
C HIS A 285 11.39 -7.82 -4.21
N PHE A 286 11.73 -6.68 -4.78
CA PHE A 286 10.75 -5.60 -4.90
C PHE A 286 10.63 -5.12 -6.34
N THR A 287 9.42 -4.80 -6.72
CA THR A 287 9.09 -4.09 -7.96
C THR A 287 9.12 -2.59 -7.69
N PHE A 288 9.38 -1.79 -8.70
CA PHE A 288 9.38 -0.33 -8.58
C PHE A 288 9.11 0.34 -9.93
N LEU A 289 8.67 1.58 -9.87
CA LEU A 289 8.61 2.50 -10.99
C LEU A 289 9.84 3.40 -10.96
N ALA A 290 10.32 3.85 -12.12
CA ALA A 290 11.55 4.61 -12.16
C ALA A 290 11.56 5.77 -13.16
N GLU A 291 12.36 6.77 -12.82
CA GLU A 291 12.79 7.86 -13.67
C GLU A 291 14.33 7.84 -13.82
N MET A 292 14.82 7.99 -15.03
CA MET A 292 16.28 7.99 -15.31
C MET A 292 16.89 9.36 -15.03
N LYS A 293 18.14 9.39 -14.54
CA LYS A 293 18.92 10.63 -14.38
C LYS A 293 19.04 11.46 -15.67
N THR A 294 19.05 10.79 -16.80
CA THR A 294 19.18 11.41 -18.14
C THR A 294 17.84 11.72 -18.80
N ASP A 295 16.72 11.35 -18.16
CA ASP A 295 15.37 11.37 -18.74
C ASP A 295 14.37 11.81 -17.67
N ARG A 296 14.27 13.12 -17.45
CA ARG A 296 13.40 13.74 -16.44
C ARG A 296 12.05 14.17 -17.01
N TYR A 297 11.41 13.31 -17.79
CA TYR A 297 10.08 13.52 -18.33
C TYR A 297 9.00 12.64 -17.64
N GLY A 298 9.30 12.24 -16.40
CA GLY A 298 8.40 11.49 -15.54
C GLY A 298 8.53 9.97 -15.67
N ILE A 299 7.68 9.25 -14.95
CA ILE A 299 7.75 7.80 -14.77
C ILE A 299 7.44 7.08 -16.08
N GLY A 300 8.43 6.49 -16.69
CA GLY A 300 8.26 5.71 -17.92
C GLY A 300 8.81 4.29 -17.85
N ARG A 301 9.47 3.93 -16.75
CA ARG A 301 10.16 2.66 -16.57
C ARG A 301 9.65 1.92 -15.35
N VAL A 302 9.86 0.61 -15.38
CA VAL A 302 9.60 -0.31 -14.27
C VAL A 302 10.82 -1.19 -14.06
N GLY A 303 10.98 -1.72 -12.85
CA GLY A 303 12.07 -2.62 -12.53
C GLY A 303 11.71 -3.65 -11.45
N ILE A 304 12.56 -4.68 -11.38
CA ILE A 304 12.55 -5.69 -10.32
C ILE A 304 13.95 -5.80 -9.76
N PHE A 305 14.07 -5.65 -8.45
CA PHE A 305 15.35 -5.72 -7.73
C PHE A 305 15.35 -6.89 -6.75
N ASP A 306 16.49 -7.56 -6.65
CA ASP A 306 16.74 -8.64 -5.67
C ASP A 306 17.50 -8.09 -4.48
N LEU A 307 16.87 -8.16 -3.30
CA LEU A 307 17.44 -7.67 -2.04
C LEU A 307 18.67 -8.48 -1.61
N LYS A 308 18.66 -9.81 -1.78
CA LYS A 308 19.77 -10.68 -1.37
C LYS A 308 20.96 -10.52 -2.28
N ALA A 309 20.73 -10.55 -3.59
CA ALA A 309 21.79 -10.36 -4.58
C ALA A 309 22.25 -8.90 -4.65
N ARG A 310 21.43 -7.97 -4.13
CA ARG A 310 21.61 -6.50 -4.24
C ARG A 310 21.78 -6.05 -5.69
N LYS A 311 20.92 -6.57 -6.58
CA LYS A 311 21.02 -6.36 -8.02
C LYS A 311 19.68 -6.13 -8.69
N LEU A 312 19.69 -5.26 -9.69
CA LEU A 312 18.60 -5.12 -10.65
C LEU A 312 18.50 -6.40 -11.49
N LEU A 313 17.36 -7.10 -11.39
CA LEU A 313 17.13 -8.33 -12.16
C LEU A 313 16.55 -8.06 -13.53
N TRP A 314 15.70 -7.03 -13.63
CA TRP A 314 15.00 -6.69 -14.86
C TRP A 314 14.51 -5.25 -14.83
N THR A 315 14.47 -4.62 -15.99
CA THR A 315 13.88 -3.29 -16.19
C THR A 315 13.36 -3.17 -17.61
N GLU A 316 12.25 -2.43 -17.77
CA GLU A 316 11.63 -2.19 -19.07
C GLU A 316 11.16 -0.74 -19.18
N GLU A 317 11.25 -0.17 -20.37
CA GLU A 317 10.67 1.11 -20.71
C GLU A 317 9.24 0.88 -21.23
N ILE A 318 8.26 1.26 -20.44
CA ILE A 318 6.84 1.08 -20.75
C ILE A 318 6.36 2.16 -21.73
N ILE A 319 6.71 3.41 -21.42
CA ILE A 319 6.38 4.58 -22.21
C ILE A 319 7.69 5.13 -22.78
N PRO A 320 7.90 5.12 -24.10
CA PRO A 320 9.12 5.60 -24.72
C PRO A 320 9.46 7.05 -24.36
N PHE A 321 10.74 7.33 -24.20
CA PHE A 321 11.27 8.66 -23.88
C PHE A 321 10.72 9.76 -24.78
N GLU A 322 10.75 9.54 -26.11
CA GLU A 322 10.28 10.54 -27.10
C GLU A 322 8.78 10.82 -26.95
N GLU A 323 7.99 9.83 -26.59
CA GLU A 323 6.57 10.02 -26.31
C GLU A 323 6.34 10.83 -25.03
N ARG A 324 7.05 10.51 -23.94
CA ARG A 324 6.96 11.29 -22.68
C ARG A 324 7.43 12.73 -22.88
N LYS A 325 8.51 12.93 -23.61
CA LYS A 325 9.04 14.24 -23.96
C LYS A 325 8.04 15.08 -24.78
N ALA A 326 7.35 14.46 -25.74
CA ALA A 326 6.38 15.13 -26.59
C ALA A 326 5.08 15.48 -25.86
N THR A 327 4.56 14.55 -25.05
CA THR A 327 3.25 14.70 -24.41
C THR A 327 3.33 15.27 -23.00
N ARG A 328 4.41 15.03 -22.26
CA ARG A 328 4.65 15.39 -20.85
C ARG A 328 3.61 14.87 -19.85
N ASN A 329 2.66 14.09 -20.29
CA ASN A 329 1.53 13.59 -19.50
C ASN A 329 1.22 12.11 -19.72
N HIS A 330 1.98 11.43 -20.57
CA HIS A 330 1.84 9.98 -20.74
C HIS A 330 2.88 9.27 -19.87
N LEU A 331 2.46 8.76 -18.75
CA LEU A 331 3.30 8.16 -17.72
C LEU A 331 2.72 6.83 -17.29
N VAL A 332 3.54 6.00 -16.65
CA VAL A 332 3.04 4.84 -15.89
C VAL A 332 2.28 5.37 -14.68
N THR A 333 1.14 4.79 -14.38
CA THR A 333 0.36 5.16 -13.19
C THR A 333 1.19 4.87 -11.93
N PRO A 334 1.40 5.86 -11.03
CA PRO A 334 2.19 5.69 -9.82
C PRO A 334 1.44 4.84 -8.79
N GLN A 335 1.59 3.53 -8.91
CA GLN A 335 0.99 2.53 -8.01
C GLN A 335 1.96 1.39 -7.77
N PRO A 336 1.87 0.69 -6.62
CA PRO A 336 2.64 -0.51 -6.37
C PRO A 336 2.36 -1.58 -7.45
N LEU A 337 3.42 -2.25 -7.91
CA LEU A 337 3.33 -3.32 -8.88
C LEU A 337 3.45 -4.67 -8.18
N TYR A 338 2.65 -5.65 -8.61
CA TYR A 338 2.66 -6.99 -8.05
C TYR A 338 3.02 -8.02 -9.11
N ILE A 339 3.90 -8.95 -8.75
CA ILE A 339 4.14 -10.15 -9.53
C ILE A 339 3.07 -11.16 -9.13
N SER A 340 2.17 -11.47 -10.04
CA SER A 340 1.11 -12.45 -9.86
C SER A 340 1.39 -13.70 -10.69
N GLY A 341 1.83 -14.78 -10.00
CA GLY A 341 2.33 -15.97 -10.67
C GLY A 341 3.58 -15.66 -11.50
N ASP A 342 3.45 -15.83 -12.81
CA ASP A 342 4.49 -15.53 -13.78
C ASP A 342 4.27 -14.19 -14.54
N LYS A 343 3.27 -13.40 -14.14
CA LYS A 343 2.86 -12.17 -14.82
C LYS A 343 3.12 -10.92 -13.99
N LEU A 344 3.40 -9.84 -14.70
CA LEU A 344 3.47 -8.48 -14.18
C LEU A 344 2.51 -7.60 -14.97
N TYR A 345 1.68 -6.84 -14.26
CA TYR A 345 0.65 -5.99 -14.83
C TYR A 345 0.95 -4.53 -14.52
N ILE A 346 0.93 -3.69 -15.54
CA ILE A 346 1.31 -2.28 -15.44
C ILE A 346 0.26 -1.43 -16.14
N LYS A 347 -0.41 -0.57 -15.40
CA LYS A 347 -1.37 0.38 -15.95
C LYS A 347 -0.69 1.73 -16.22
N ASP A 348 -0.99 2.36 -17.35
CA ASP A 348 -0.59 3.74 -17.65
C ASP A 348 -1.73 4.75 -17.43
N VAL A 349 -1.41 6.04 -17.46
CA VAL A 349 -2.38 7.12 -17.25
C VAL A 349 -3.38 7.32 -18.41
N LYS A 350 -3.18 6.62 -19.52
CA LYS A 350 -4.11 6.59 -20.67
C LYS A 350 -5.04 5.38 -20.63
N ASP A 351 -5.17 4.76 -19.45
CA ASP A 351 -6.02 3.61 -19.22
C ASP A 351 -5.63 2.37 -20.07
N THR A 352 -4.34 2.23 -20.33
CA THR A 352 -3.80 1.04 -20.99
C THR A 352 -3.16 0.12 -19.96
N LEU A 353 -3.51 -1.16 -19.98
CA LEU A 353 -2.90 -2.23 -19.19
C LEU A 353 -1.88 -2.98 -20.06
N HIS A 354 -0.64 -2.97 -19.63
CA HIS A 354 0.48 -3.70 -20.24
C HIS A 354 0.71 -4.96 -19.41
N ILE A 355 0.69 -6.12 -20.07
CA ILE A 355 0.87 -7.42 -19.41
C ILE A 355 2.19 -8.01 -19.88
N PHE A 356 3.03 -8.36 -18.93
CA PHE A 356 4.32 -9.02 -19.15
C PHE A 356 4.27 -10.44 -18.58
N GLN A 357 4.88 -11.37 -19.27
CA GLN A 357 5.01 -12.77 -18.90
C GLN A 357 6.47 -13.09 -18.62
N ARG A 358 6.73 -13.77 -17.52
CA ARG A 358 8.07 -14.30 -17.19
C ARG A 358 8.42 -15.46 -18.13
N GLU A 359 9.65 -15.43 -18.68
CA GLU A 359 10.24 -16.56 -19.43
C GLU A 359 10.73 -17.67 -18.50
#